data_029378a2df09ad1316028c26dcfd874f
#
_entry.id   029378a2df09ad1316028c26dcfd874f
#
_cell.length_a   1.000
_cell.length_b   1.000
_cell.length_c   1.000
_cell.angle_alpha   90.00
_cell.angle_beta   90.00
_cell.angle_gamma   90.00
#
_symmetry.space_group_name_H-M   'P 1'
#
loop_
_entity.id
_entity.type
_entity.pdbx_description
1 polymer ?
#
loop_
_entity_poly.entity_id
_entity_poly.type
_entity_poly.pdbx_seq_one_letter_code
_entity_poly.pdbx_strand_id
1 'polypeptide(L)'
;MSRAFSGKPAEDLTVEALVRDELTPDDVRIHPATLEAQAAVAELHGNPQLAANFRRGAELTRFSETEIIAFYEALRPRRSTMDELMALADELAARDAPTCAALVREAATAYAARGLLR
;
A
#
# COMPACT_ATOMS: atom_id res chain seq x y z
N MET A 1 -16.40 -4.66 -14.38
CA MET A 1 -16.65 -3.95 -13.10
C MET A 1 -15.99 -4.71 -11.96
N SER A 2 -15.29 -3.97 -11.12
CA SER A 2 -14.62 -4.57 -9.96
C SER A 2 -15.62 -4.92 -8.86
N ARG A 3 -15.31 -5.98 -8.10
CA ARG A 3 -16.10 -6.37 -6.95
C ARG A 3 -15.19 -6.53 -5.74
N ALA A 4 -15.76 -6.27 -4.56
CA ALA A 4 -15.10 -6.56 -3.30
C ALA A 4 -15.14 -8.07 -3.01
N PHE A 5 -14.43 -8.52 -1.97
CA PHE A 5 -14.43 -9.92 -1.56
C PHE A 5 -15.83 -10.47 -1.24
N SER A 6 -16.70 -9.61 -0.71
CA SER A 6 -18.07 -9.98 -0.40
C SER A 6 -18.94 -10.19 -1.65
N GLY A 7 -18.44 -9.85 -2.83
CA GLY A 7 -19.17 -9.94 -4.08
C GLY A 7 -20.01 -8.71 -4.42
N LYS A 8 -20.02 -7.69 -3.58
CA LYS A 8 -20.72 -6.45 -3.88
C LYS A 8 -20.05 -5.70 -5.02
N PRO A 9 -20.83 -5.04 -5.90
CA PRO A 9 -20.25 -4.18 -6.93
C PRO A 9 -19.43 -3.05 -6.32
N ALA A 10 -18.37 -2.65 -7.02
CA ALA A 10 -17.47 -1.61 -6.52
C ALA A 10 -18.16 -0.27 -6.29
N GLU A 11 -19.18 0.05 -7.07
CA GLU A 11 -19.93 1.31 -6.89
C GLU A 11 -20.71 1.39 -5.58
N ASP A 12 -20.93 0.26 -4.89
CA ASP A 12 -21.54 0.25 -3.56
C ASP A 12 -20.52 0.60 -2.46
N LEU A 13 -19.23 0.61 -2.78
CA LEU A 13 -18.15 0.91 -1.85
C LEU A 13 -17.83 2.41 -1.87
N THR A 14 -18.76 3.23 -1.39
CA THR A 14 -18.63 4.69 -1.40
C THR A 14 -18.21 5.19 -0.03
N VAL A 15 -17.67 6.42 0.03
CA VAL A 15 -17.36 7.09 1.29
C VAL A 15 -18.63 7.25 2.14
N GLU A 16 -19.74 7.54 1.50
CA GLU A 16 -21.03 7.68 2.18
C GLU A 16 -21.46 6.40 2.87
N ALA A 17 -21.31 5.26 2.20
CA ALA A 17 -21.63 3.95 2.78
C ALA A 17 -20.72 3.64 3.98
N LEU A 18 -19.43 3.98 3.89
CA LEU A 18 -18.49 3.83 5.01
C LEU A 18 -18.91 4.69 6.21
N VAL A 19 -19.30 5.94 5.96
CA VAL A 19 -19.72 6.87 7.01
C VAL A 19 -20.98 6.36 7.71
N ARG A 20 -21.88 5.73 6.98
CA ARG A 20 -23.12 5.17 7.54
C ARG A 20 -22.93 3.77 8.13
N ASP A 21 -21.70 3.25 8.10
CA ASP A 21 -21.38 1.93 8.62
C ASP A 21 -22.18 0.80 7.95
N GLU A 22 -22.46 0.97 6.66
CA GLU A 22 -23.18 -0.04 5.87
C GLU A 22 -22.29 -1.12 5.30
N LEU A 23 -20.97 -0.92 5.37
CA LEU A 23 -19.99 -1.85 4.82
C LEU A 23 -19.31 -2.64 5.94
N THR A 24 -19.05 -3.92 5.65
CA THR A 24 -18.23 -4.76 6.53
C THR A 24 -16.75 -4.59 6.16
N PRO A 25 -15.80 -5.02 7.01
CA PRO A 25 -14.38 -5.03 6.63
C PRO A 25 -14.10 -5.77 5.34
N ASP A 26 -14.81 -6.85 5.05
CA ASP A 26 -14.64 -7.62 3.82
C ASP A 26 -15.09 -6.83 2.58
N ASP A 27 -16.10 -6.00 2.72
CA ASP A 27 -16.61 -5.18 1.61
C ASP A 27 -15.60 -4.12 1.17
N VAL A 28 -14.80 -3.58 2.09
CA VAL A 28 -13.80 -2.57 1.77
C VAL A 28 -12.46 -3.17 1.35
N ARG A 29 -12.26 -4.46 1.56
CA ARG A 29 -11.05 -5.14 1.13
C ARG A 29 -11.14 -5.48 -0.35
N ILE A 30 -10.26 -4.88 -1.15
CA ILE A 30 -10.23 -5.09 -2.60
C ILE A 30 -9.29 -6.26 -2.92
N HIS A 31 -9.72 -7.11 -3.85
CA HIS A 31 -8.92 -8.25 -4.29
C HIS A 31 -7.62 -7.77 -4.98
N PRO A 32 -6.45 -8.42 -4.71
CA PRO A 32 -5.17 -8.02 -5.32
C PRO A 32 -5.21 -7.98 -6.85
N ALA A 33 -5.88 -8.94 -7.49
CA ALA A 33 -6.00 -8.96 -8.96
C ALA A 33 -6.71 -7.71 -9.51
N THR A 34 -7.69 -7.18 -8.78
CA THR A 34 -8.38 -5.93 -9.14
C THR A 34 -7.43 -4.75 -9.07
N LEU A 35 -6.61 -4.67 -8.02
CA LEU A 35 -5.63 -3.61 -7.87
C LEU A 35 -4.56 -3.65 -8.97
N GLU A 36 -4.10 -4.84 -9.36
CA GLU A 36 -3.15 -5.00 -10.45
C GLU A 36 -3.76 -4.56 -11.79
N ALA A 37 -5.02 -4.91 -12.05
CA ALA A 37 -5.73 -4.49 -13.25
C ALA A 37 -5.88 -2.95 -13.29
N GLN A 38 -6.18 -2.33 -12.16
CA GLN A 38 -6.29 -0.87 -12.05
C GLN A 38 -4.94 -0.19 -12.27
N ALA A 39 -3.85 -0.82 -11.80
CA ALA A 39 -2.50 -0.31 -12.05
C ALA A 39 -2.19 -0.29 -13.55
N ALA A 40 -2.52 -1.36 -14.26
CA ALA A 40 -2.30 -1.45 -15.70
C ALA A 40 -3.08 -0.35 -16.46
N VAL A 41 -4.34 -0.11 -16.07
CA VAL A 41 -5.14 0.97 -16.66
C VAL A 41 -4.52 2.34 -16.39
N ALA A 42 -4.03 2.57 -15.17
CA ALA A 42 -3.38 3.84 -14.82
C ALA A 42 -2.13 4.08 -15.66
N GLU A 43 -1.34 3.04 -15.92
CA GLU A 43 -0.16 3.14 -16.81
C GLU A 43 -0.55 3.49 -18.23
N LEU A 44 -1.60 2.86 -18.75
CA LEU A 44 -2.09 3.14 -20.10
C LEU A 44 -2.52 4.61 -20.26
N HIS A 45 -3.00 5.23 -19.20
CA HIS A 45 -3.43 6.62 -19.20
C HIS A 45 -2.32 7.59 -18.78
N GLY A 46 -1.08 7.13 -18.72
CA GLY A 46 0.08 7.99 -18.40
C GLY A 46 0.15 8.43 -16.95
N ASN A 47 -0.37 7.62 -16.02
CA ASN A 47 -0.35 7.94 -14.60
C ASN A 47 0.44 6.90 -13.80
N PRO A 48 1.80 6.98 -13.85
CA PRO A 48 2.65 5.97 -13.20
C PRO A 48 2.58 6.01 -11.67
N GLN A 49 2.33 7.18 -11.06
CA GLN A 49 2.21 7.28 -9.61
C GLN A 49 0.97 6.55 -9.10
N LEU A 50 -0.16 6.73 -9.77
CA LEU A 50 -1.38 6.02 -9.42
C LEU A 50 -1.21 4.52 -9.61
N ALA A 51 -0.54 4.10 -10.69
CA ALA A 51 -0.23 2.69 -10.91
C ALA A 51 0.60 2.11 -9.76
N ALA A 52 1.63 2.84 -9.30
CA ALA A 52 2.45 2.41 -8.17
C ALA A 52 1.61 2.29 -6.88
N ASN A 53 0.69 3.21 -6.64
CA ASN A 53 -0.20 3.15 -5.48
C ASN A 53 -1.07 1.90 -5.48
N PHE A 54 -1.64 1.54 -6.63
CA PHE A 54 -2.41 0.31 -6.75
C PHE A 54 -1.56 -0.94 -6.53
N ARG A 55 -0.33 -0.96 -7.03
CA ARG A 55 0.57 -2.08 -6.85
C ARG A 55 1.00 -2.25 -5.40
N ARG A 56 1.29 -1.14 -4.70
CA ARG A 56 1.58 -1.21 -3.26
C ARG A 56 0.39 -1.77 -2.49
N GLY A 57 -0.82 -1.34 -2.82
CA GLY A 57 -2.03 -1.88 -2.21
C GLY A 57 -2.16 -3.38 -2.42
N ALA A 58 -1.92 -3.86 -3.65
CA ALA A 58 -1.97 -5.28 -3.97
C ALA A 58 -0.93 -6.08 -3.17
N GLU A 59 0.29 -5.57 -3.07
CA GLU A 59 1.36 -6.23 -2.30
C GLU A 59 1.00 -6.30 -0.82
N LEU A 60 0.43 -5.25 -0.27
CA LEU A 60 0.07 -5.17 1.15
C LEU A 60 -1.05 -6.15 1.54
N THR A 61 -1.84 -6.63 0.61
CA THR A 61 -2.89 -7.61 0.92
C THR A 61 -2.33 -8.93 1.45
N ARG A 62 -1.03 -9.19 1.26
CA ARG A 62 -0.36 -10.40 1.72
C ARG A 62 0.14 -10.32 3.15
N PHE A 63 0.07 -9.15 3.76
CA PHE A 63 0.58 -8.91 5.11
C PHE A 63 -0.57 -8.82 6.11
N SER A 64 -0.30 -9.18 7.35
CA SER A 64 -1.28 -9.02 8.42
C SER A 64 -1.45 -7.53 8.75
N GLU A 65 -2.57 -7.21 9.38
CA GLU A 65 -2.84 -5.85 9.85
C GLU A 65 -1.75 -5.35 10.80
N THR A 66 -1.29 -6.21 11.71
CA THR A 66 -0.21 -5.88 12.63
C THR A 66 1.08 -5.56 11.89
N GLU A 67 1.41 -6.33 10.86
CA GLU A 67 2.60 -6.07 10.04
C GLU A 67 2.50 -4.73 9.30
N ILE A 68 1.34 -4.43 8.73
CA ILE A 68 1.12 -3.17 8.02
C ILE A 68 1.28 -1.99 8.98
N ILE A 69 0.72 -2.07 10.18
CA ILE A 69 0.87 -1.02 11.19
C ILE A 69 2.34 -0.83 11.55
N ALA A 70 3.09 -1.92 11.71
CA ALA A 70 4.52 -1.83 12.01
C ALA A 70 5.30 -1.15 10.88
N PHE A 71 4.95 -1.41 9.62
CA PHE A 71 5.58 -0.74 8.48
C PHE A 71 5.32 0.76 8.50
N TYR A 72 4.09 1.20 8.74
CA TYR A 72 3.75 2.61 8.85
C TYR A 72 4.48 3.29 10.01
N GLU A 73 4.58 2.62 11.16
CA GLU A 73 5.32 3.16 12.31
C GLU A 73 6.79 3.34 11.99
N ALA A 74 7.40 2.39 11.30
CA ALA A 74 8.82 2.48 10.89
C ALA A 74 9.07 3.65 9.94
N LEU A 75 8.08 4.03 9.14
CA LEU A 75 8.19 5.11 8.15
C LEU A 75 7.85 6.49 8.72
N ARG A 76 7.48 6.60 9.98
CA ARG A 76 7.25 7.91 10.58
C ARG A 76 8.58 8.65 10.76
N PRO A 77 8.59 9.98 10.58
CA PRO A 77 9.82 10.75 10.76
C PRO A 77 10.47 10.50 12.12
N ARG A 78 11.79 10.34 12.14
CA ARG A 78 12.63 10.15 13.32
C ARG A 78 12.36 8.87 14.11
N ARG A 79 11.75 7.87 13.47
CA ARG A 79 11.48 6.57 14.10
C ARG A 79 12.53 5.52 13.78
N SER A 80 13.14 5.60 12.60
CA SER A 80 14.06 4.56 12.12
C SER A 80 15.38 5.17 11.67
N THR A 81 16.44 4.37 11.81
CA THR A 81 17.73 4.67 11.22
C THR A 81 17.75 4.24 9.75
N MET A 82 18.79 4.67 9.01
CA MET A 82 19.00 4.21 7.63
C MET A 82 19.06 2.68 7.57
N ASP A 83 19.83 2.06 8.46
CA ASP A 83 19.99 0.60 8.47
C ASP A 83 18.68 -0.12 8.72
N GLU A 84 17.85 0.41 9.62
CA GLU A 84 16.53 -0.16 9.90
C GLU A 84 15.60 -0.07 8.68
N LEU A 85 15.60 1.05 7.99
CA LEU A 85 14.78 1.21 6.79
C LEU A 85 15.27 0.33 5.64
N MET A 86 16.58 0.21 5.47
CA MET A 86 17.13 -0.68 4.44
C MET A 86 16.82 -2.15 4.74
N ALA A 87 16.87 -2.56 6.00
CA ALA A 87 16.49 -3.91 6.41
C ALA A 87 15.00 -4.17 6.15
N LEU A 88 14.13 -3.19 6.41
CA LEU A 88 12.72 -3.29 6.12
C LEU A 88 12.48 -3.45 4.61
N ALA A 89 13.16 -2.65 3.80
CA ALA A 89 13.04 -2.75 2.35
C ALA A 89 13.47 -4.14 1.85
N ASP A 90 14.57 -4.67 2.37
CA ASP A 90 15.05 -6.00 2.00
C ASP A 90 14.05 -7.09 2.38
N GLU A 91 13.43 -6.98 3.56
CA GLU A 91 12.39 -7.91 4.00
C GLU A 91 11.18 -7.86 3.08
N LEU A 92 10.73 -6.66 2.71
CA LEU A 92 9.60 -6.49 1.79
C LEU A 92 9.90 -7.09 0.42
N ALA A 93 11.10 -6.87 -0.09
CA ALA A 93 11.53 -7.44 -1.36
C ALA A 93 11.55 -8.98 -1.30
N ALA A 94 12.05 -9.54 -0.20
CA ALA A 94 12.11 -10.99 0.00
C ALA A 94 10.72 -11.62 0.10
N ARG A 95 9.73 -10.85 0.55
CA ARG A 95 8.34 -11.31 0.67
C ARG A 95 7.47 -10.91 -0.52
N ASP A 96 8.09 -10.68 -1.66
CA ASP A 96 7.43 -10.39 -2.93
C ASP A 96 6.61 -9.09 -2.91
N ALA A 97 7.16 -8.06 -2.28
CA ALA A 97 6.58 -6.72 -2.24
C ALA A 97 7.58 -5.68 -2.77
N PRO A 98 7.98 -5.77 -4.06
CA PRO A 98 9.03 -4.91 -4.60
C PRO A 98 8.63 -3.45 -4.69
N THR A 99 7.37 -3.13 -4.94
CA THR A 99 6.89 -1.75 -5.01
C THR A 99 6.94 -1.09 -3.63
N CYS A 100 6.53 -1.83 -2.58
CA CYS A 100 6.65 -1.37 -1.21
C CYS A 100 8.12 -1.20 -0.81
N ALA A 101 8.99 -2.12 -1.20
CA ALA A 101 10.43 -2.03 -0.92
C ALA A 101 11.03 -0.78 -1.56
N ALA A 102 10.68 -0.48 -2.80
CA ALA A 102 11.15 0.72 -3.49
C ALA A 102 10.71 2.00 -2.77
N LEU A 103 9.47 2.05 -2.31
CA LEU A 103 8.97 3.18 -1.54
C LEU A 103 9.78 3.41 -0.26
N VAL A 104 10.10 2.34 0.47
CA VAL A 104 10.88 2.44 1.71
C VAL A 104 12.29 2.95 1.41
N ARG A 105 12.93 2.49 0.33
CA ARG A 105 14.26 2.96 -0.07
C ARG A 105 14.23 4.45 -0.46
N GLU A 106 13.22 4.88 -1.19
CA GLU A 106 13.04 6.29 -1.54
C GLU A 106 12.83 7.15 -0.29
N ALA A 107 12.00 6.68 0.64
CA ALA A 107 11.76 7.37 1.90
C ALA A 107 13.04 7.49 2.72
N ALA A 108 13.85 6.43 2.78
CA ALA A 108 15.12 6.45 3.50
C ALA A 108 16.06 7.52 2.94
N THR A 109 16.20 7.60 1.62
CA THR A 109 17.02 8.59 0.96
C THR A 109 16.50 10.01 1.23
N ALA A 110 15.20 10.22 1.12
CA ALA A 110 14.58 11.52 1.38
C ALA A 110 14.75 11.93 2.85
N TYR A 111 14.59 11.01 3.78
CA TYR A 111 14.74 11.29 5.20
C TYR A 111 16.18 11.61 5.56
N ALA A 112 17.15 10.94 4.96
CA ALA A 112 18.56 11.26 5.16
C ALA A 112 18.86 12.69 4.73
N ALA A 113 18.35 13.10 3.54
CA ALA A 113 18.54 14.45 3.02
C ALA A 113 17.88 15.53 3.87
N ARG A 114 16.78 15.21 4.55
CA ARG A 114 15.98 16.17 5.33
C ARG A 114 16.24 16.12 6.83
N GLY A 115 17.15 15.27 7.31
CA GLY A 115 17.42 15.11 8.73
C GLY A 115 16.26 14.46 9.50
N LEU A 116 15.50 13.57 8.85
CA LEU A 116 14.34 12.91 9.44
C LEU A 116 14.62 11.46 9.87
N LEU A 117 15.85 11.01 9.82
CA LEU A 117 16.24 9.71 10.38
C LEU A 117 16.37 9.81 11.89
N ARG A 118 16.25 8.67 12.58
CA ARG A 118 16.48 8.60 14.02
C ARG A 118 17.96 8.80 14.35
#